data_021b64ba09ca3b28cecd43d5b0f8041d
#
_entry.id   021b64ba09ca3b28cecd43d5b0f8041d
#
_cell.length_a   1.000
_cell.length_b   1.000
_cell.length_c   1.000
_cell.angle_alpha   90.00
_cell.angle_beta   90.00
_cell.angle_gamma   90.00
#
_symmetry.space_group_name_H-M   'P 1'
#
loop_
_entity.id
_entity.type
_entity.pdbx_description
1 polymer ?
#
loop_
_entity_poly.entity_id
_entity_poly.type
_entity_poly.pdbx_seq_one_letter_code
_entity_poly.pdbx_strand_id
1 'polypeptide(L)'
;FYAVATNIQTGEEMVFGRGNAGKAVRASCSIPGIFQPVNIGDKYYVDGGVVNPLAVDVARRYGADVVIAVDISSSFETAAPTGTVETIMRAIDIMYNKMAAIQFKNADVVIKPKVGHIGSSDFTKRHEAIMEGERAAVEAMPAINQIIAKLKQEGRLP
;
A
#
# COMPACT_ATOMS: atom_id res chain seq x y z
N PHE A 1 11.20 10.30 -1.47
CA PHE A 1 9.83 9.86 -1.76
C PHE A 1 9.82 9.07 -3.06
N TYR A 2 9.19 7.91 -3.06
CA TYR A 2 8.94 7.08 -4.23
C TYR A 2 7.45 6.77 -4.32
N ALA A 3 6.91 6.67 -5.54
CA ALA A 3 5.55 6.21 -5.79
C ALA A 3 5.61 4.99 -6.72
N VAL A 4 4.87 3.94 -6.37
CA VAL A 4 4.78 2.71 -7.16
C VAL A 4 3.49 2.71 -7.95
N ALA A 5 3.57 2.40 -9.23
CA ALA A 5 2.42 2.26 -10.11
C ALA A 5 2.59 1.06 -11.04
N THR A 6 1.52 0.64 -11.68
CA THR A 6 1.52 -0.47 -12.65
C THR A 6 1.31 0.07 -14.05
N ASN A 7 2.19 -0.28 -14.99
CA ASN A 7 1.93 -0.05 -16.41
C ASN A 7 0.80 -0.98 -16.87
N ILE A 8 -0.37 -0.42 -17.19
CA ILE A 8 -1.54 -1.23 -17.53
C ILE A 8 -1.41 -1.97 -18.87
N GLN A 9 -0.48 -1.56 -19.73
CA GLN A 9 -0.25 -2.18 -21.03
C GLN A 9 0.63 -3.42 -20.95
N THR A 10 1.59 -3.43 -20.00
CA THR A 10 2.60 -4.51 -19.88
C THR A 10 2.49 -5.30 -18.57
N GLY A 11 1.78 -4.80 -17.56
CA GLY A 11 1.76 -5.36 -16.20
C GLY A 11 3.03 -5.09 -15.39
N GLU A 12 3.97 -4.31 -15.92
CA GLU A 12 5.24 -4.03 -15.23
C GLU A 12 5.05 -3.03 -14.10
N GLU A 13 5.77 -3.28 -13.00
CA GLU A 13 5.92 -2.32 -11.92
C GLU A 13 6.74 -1.10 -12.38
N MET A 14 6.29 0.08 -12.04
CA MET A 14 7.03 1.33 -12.22
C MET A 14 7.23 2.05 -10.89
N VAL A 15 8.48 2.39 -10.59
CA VAL A 15 8.83 3.18 -9.40
C VAL A 15 9.24 4.58 -9.82
N PHE A 16 8.42 5.56 -9.46
CA PHE A 16 8.68 6.98 -9.72
C PHE A 16 9.46 7.59 -8.55
N GLY A 17 10.74 7.88 -8.73
CA GLY A 17 11.61 8.55 -7.75
C GLY A 17 12.05 9.95 -8.18
N ARG A 18 11.63 10.41 -9.38
CA ARG A 18 11.97 11.71 -9.94
C ARG A 18 10.85 12.22 -10.86
N GLY A 19 10.87 13.52 -11.17
CA GLY A 19 9.89 14.16 -12.04
C GLY A 19 8.71 14.77 -11.27
N ASN A 20 7.54 14.78 -11.90
CA ASN A 20 6.35 15.41 -11.31
C ASN A 20 5.70 14.49 -10.26
N ALA A 21 5.90 14.83 -8.97
CA ALA A 21 5.37 14.05 -7.85
C ALA A 21 3.83 13.92 -7.88
N GLY A 22 3.12 14.99 -8.27
CA GLY A 22 1.65 14.95 -8.34
C GLY A 22 1.13 13.94 -9.38
N LYS A 23 1.78 13.85 -10.55
CA LYS A 23 1.44 12.83 -11.56
C LYS A 23 1.79 11.43 -11.05
N ALA A 24 2.93 11.26 -10.38
CA ALA A 24 3.35 9.99 -9.83
C ALA A 24 2.39 9.48 -8.74
N VAL A 25 2.00 10.35 -7.81
CA VAL A 25 1.01 10.03 -6.76
C VAL A 25 -0.34 9.70 -7.39
N ARG A 26 -0.81 10.50 -8.36
CA ARG A 26 -2.06 10.23 -9.04
C ARG A 26 -2.05 8.87 -9.74
N ALA A 27 -0.95 8.49 -10.40
CA ALA A 27 -0.80 7.18 -11.03
C ALA A 27 -0.85 6.06 -9.98
N SER A 28 -0.10 6.23 -8.88
CA SER A 28 -0.04 5.29 -7.76
C SER A 28 -1.38 5.05 -7.06
N CYS A 29 -2.30 6.02 -7.12
CA CYS A 29 -3.63 5.96 -6.51
C CYS A 29 -4.76 5.75 -7.55
N SER A 30 -4.43 5.42 -8.80
CA SER A 30 -5.44 5.22 -9.85
C SER A 30 -6.00 3.80 -9.83
N ILE A 31 -6.86 3.54 -8.83
CA ILE A 31 -7.52 2.23 -8.62
C ILE A 31 -8.35 1.87 -9.86
N PRO A 32 -8.09 0.70 -10.50
CA PRO A 32 -8.88 0.24 -11.64
C PRO A 32 -10.37 0.12 -11.30
N GLY A 33 -11.21 0.59 -12.21
CA GLY A 33 -12.66 0.62 -12.01
C GLY A 33 -13.19 1.86 -11.26
N ILE A 34 -12.34 2.58 -10.52
CA ILE A 34 -12.69 3.83 -9.82
C ILE A 34 -12.12 5.04 -10.57
N PHE A 35 -10.86 4.99 -10.96
CA PHE A 35 -10.18 6.09 -11.63
C PHE A 35 -9.68 5.69 -13.01
N GLN A 36 -9.59 6.67 -13.91
CA GLN A 36 -8.97 6.47 -15.21
C GLN A 36 -7.45 6.33 -15.07
N PRO A 37 -6.81 5.49 -15.91
CA PRO A 37 -5.36 5.39 -15.98
C PRO A 37 -4.70 6.75 -16.25
N VAL A 38 -3.54 6.98 -15.66
CA VAL A 38 -2.77 8.22 -15.83
C VAL A 38 -1.77 8.06 -16.95
N ASN A 39 -1.82 8.98 -17.93
CA ASN A 39 -0.80 9.03 -18.98
C ASN A 39 0.44 9.78 -18.48
N ILE A 40 1.60 9.12 -18.57
CA ILE A 40 2.93 9.71 -18.31
C ILE A 40 3.85 9.31 -19.45
N GLY A 41 4.19 10.30 -20.30
CA GLY A 41 4.89 10.04 -21.55
C GLY A 41 3.97 9.34 -22.57
N ASP A 42 4.37 8.18 -23.03
CA ASP A 42 3.65 7.31 -23.98
C ASP A 42 2.97 6.10 -23.32
N LYS A 43 3.01 6.02 -21.96
CA LYS A 43 2.52 4.89 -21.19
C LYS A 43 1.36 5.29 -20.29
N TYR A 44 0.52 4.29 -19.97
CA TYR A 44 -0.62 4.45 -19.09
C TYR A 44 -0.40 3.65 -17.80
N TYR A 45 -0.64 4.31 -16.66
CA TYR A 45 -0.40 3.76 -15.34
C TYR A 45 -1.68 3.72 -14.50
N VAL A 46 -1.79 2.67 -13.71
CA VAL A 46 -2.82 2.47 -12.69
C VAL A 46 -2.13 2.23 -11.34
N ASP A 47 -2.93 2.05 -10.29
CA ASP A 47 -2.48 1.81 -8.93
C ASP A 47 -1.39 0.73 -8.85
N GLY A 48 -0.37 0.99 -8.05
CA GLY A 48 0.74 0.05 -7.84
C GLY A 48 0.30 -1.23 -7.14
N GLY A 49 -0.76 -1.17 -6.35
CA GLY A 49 -1.33 -2.31 -5.66
C GLY A 49 -1.80 -3.44 -6.57
N VAL A 50 -1.98 -3.18 -7.87
CA VAL A 50 -2.30 -4.21 -8.86
C VAL A 50 -1.21 -5.28 -8.95
N VAL A 51 0.06 -4.93 -8.76
CA VAL A 51 1.20 -5.87 -8.83
C VAL A 51 2.04 -5.89 -7.55
N ASN A 52 2.03 -4.81 -6.76
CA ASN A 52 2.87 -4.66 -5.58
C ASN A 52 2.19 -3.83 -4.48
N PRO A 53 1.24 -4.41 -3.73
CA PRO A 53 0.37 -3.65 -2.82
C PRO A 53 1.09 -2.97 -1.65
N LEU A 54 2.16 -3.55 -1.11
CA LEU A 54 2.89 -3.00 0.02
C LEU A 54 4.27 -2.43 -0.35
N ALA A 55 4.75 -2.74 -1.54
CA ALA A 55 6.04 -2.30 -2.08
C ALA A 55 7.25 -2.51 -1.14
N VAL A 56 7.21 -3.54 -0.28
CA VAL A 56 8.25 -3.87 0.70
C VAL A 56 9.58 -4.17 0.00
N ASP A 57 9.54 -4.95 -1.06
CA ASP A 57 10.70 -5.28 -1.88
C ASP A 57 11.27 -4.07 -2.62
N VAL A 58 10.41 -3.13 -3.03
CA VAL A 58 10.84 -1.84 -3.59
C VAL A 58 11.67 -1.07 -2.57
N ALA A 59 11.17 -0.92 -1.34
CA ALA A 59 11.90 -0.24 -0.29
C ALA A 59 13.29 -0.87 -0.07
N ARG A 60 13.39 -2.21 -0.05
CA ARG A 60 14.66 -2.94 0.06
C ARG A 60 15.58 -2.69 -1.13
N ARG A 61 15.08 -2.76 -2.36
CA ARG A 61 15.86 -2.49 -3.59
C ARG A 61 16.42 -1.06 -3.63
N TYR A 62 15.72 -0.12 -2.99
CA TYR A 62 16.17 1.28 -2.89
C TYR A 62 16.97 1.57 -1.61
N GLY A 63 17.45 0.53 -0.91
CA GLY A 63 18.46 0.64 0.14
C GLY A 63 17.90 0.82 1.55
N ALA A 64 16.64 0.49 1.80
CA ALA A 64 16.10 0.53 3.15
C ALA A 64 16.63 -0.62 3.99
N ASP A 65 17.31 -0.31 5.10
CA ASP A 65 17.75 -1.26 6.11
C ASP A 65 16.61 -1.76 6.98
N VAL A 66 15.61 -0.91 7.20
CA VAL A 66 14.39 -1.23 7.95
C VAL A 66 13.18 -0.85 7.10
N VAL A 67 12.23 -1.77 7.00
CA VAL A 67 10.97 -1.54 6.28
C VAL A 67 9.80 -1.71 7.23
N ILE A 68 9.06 -0.62 7.42
CA ILE A 68 7.80 -0.60 8.14
C ILE A 68 6.68 -0.55 7.09
N ALA A 69 5.92 -1.63 6.95
CA ALA A 69 4.79 -1.70 6.03
C ALA A 69 3.50 -1.29 6.74
N VAL A 70 2.66 -0.50 6.07
CA VAL A 70 1.33 -0.16 6.55
C VAL A 70 0.31 -0.82 5.65
N ASP A 71 -0.43 -1.80 6.19
CA ASP A 71 -1.46 -2.54 5.47
C ASP A 71 -2.85 -1.99 5.79
N ILE A 72 -3.43 -1.31 4.82
CA ILE A 72 -4.80 -0.76 4.89
C ILE A 72 -5.80 -1.60 4.08
N SER A 73 -5.46 -2.83 3.75
CA SER A 73 -6.31 -3.70 2.95
C SER A 73 -7.66 -3.95 3.62
N SER A 74 -8.70 -4.08 2.79
CA SER A 74 -10.06 -4.33 3.24
C SER A 74 -10.19 -5.68 3.94
N SER A 75 -11.04 -5.74 4.97
CA SER A 75 -11.56 -7.01 5.47
C SER A 75 -12.64 -7.52 4.52
N PHE A 76 -12.65 -8.83 4.25
CA PHE A 76 -13.71 -9.41 3.43
C PHE A 76 -15.06 -9.31 4.14
N GLU A 77 -16.04 -8.73 3.49
CA GLU A 77 -17.43 -8.85 3.91
C GLU A 77 -17.91 -10.27 3.64
N THR A 78 -18.69 -10.81 4.58
CA THR A 78 -19.28 -12.16 4.47
C THR A 78 -20.47 -12.21 3.53
N ALA A 79 -21.09 -11.05 3.22
CA ALA A 79 -22.19 -10.94 2.27
C ALA A 79 -21.73 -11.22 0.83
N ALA A 80 -22.54 -11.92 0.05
CA ALA A 80 -22.28 -12.14 -1.35
C ALA A 80 -22.38 -10.83 -2.14
N PRO A 81 -21.56 -10.59 -3.18
CA PRO A 81 -21.66 -9.41 -4.03
C PRO A 81 -23.00 -9.42 -4.78
N THR A 82 -23.61 -8.25 -4.90
CA THR A 82 -24.96 -8.09 -5.50
C THR A 82 -24.94 -7.83 -6.99
N GLY A 83 -23.75 -7.59 -7.60
CA GLY A 83 -23.63 -7.27 -9.02
C GLY A 83 -22.22 -7.47 -9.58
N THR A 84 -22.11 -7.37 -10.90
CA THR A 84 -20.86 -7.62 -11.64
C THR A 84 -19.73 -6.68 -11.20
N VAL A 85 -20.00 -5.39 -11.05
CA VAL A 85 -18.99 -4.40 -10.64
C VAL A 85 -18.47 -4.71 -9.24
N GLU A 86 -19.36 -4.97 -8.29
CA GLU A 86 -18.99 -5.35 -6.94
C GLU A 86 -18.17 -6.66 -6.92
N THR A 87 -18.55 -7.63 -7.75
CA THR A 87 -17.81 -8.89 -7.90
C THR A 87 -16.38 -8.64 -8.41
N ILE A 88 -16.21 -7.77 -9.41
CA ILE A 88 -14.88 -7.42 -9.94
C ILE A 88 -14.03 -6.73 -8.87
N MET A 89 -14.60 -5.73 -8.17
CA MET A 89 -13.87 -5.02 -7.11
C MET A 89 -13.45 -5.97 -5.99
N ARG A 90 -14.34 -6.86 -5.57
CA ARG A 90 -14.03 -7.87 -4.55
C ARG A 90 -12.96 -8.87 -5.01
N ALA A 91 -12.95 -9.25 -6.29
CA ALA A 91 -11.89 -10.09 -6.84
C ALA A 91 -10.54 -9.37 -6.80
N ILE A 92 -10.49 -8.07 -7.11
CA ILE A 92 -9.28 -7.24 -6.99
C ILE A 92 -8.83 -7.18 -5.53
N ASP A 93 -9.72 -6.94 -4.58
CA ASP A 93 -9.40 -6.93 -3.14
C ASP A 93 -8.85 -8.27 -2.66
N ILE A 94 -9.40 -9.39 -3.13
CA ILE A 94 -8.90 -10.73 -2.81
C ILE A 94 -7.47 -10.91 -3.31
N MET A 95 -7.20 -10.56 -4.57
CA MET A 95 -5.86 -10.65 -5.15
C MET A 95 -4.87 -9.75 -4.42
N TYR A 96 -5.25 -8.51 -4.13
CA TYR A 96 -4.47 -7.56 -3.33
C TYR A 96 -4.08 -8.15 -1.97
N ASN A 97 -5.06 -8.64 -1.20
CA ASN A 97 -4.83 -9.23 0.12
C ASN A 97 -3.90 -10.46 0.06
N LYS A 98 -4.03 -11.30 -0.97
CA LYS A 98 -3.16 -12.47 -1.15
C LYS A 98 -1.72 -12.06 -1.46
N MET A 99 -1.52 -11.06 -2.30
CA MET A 99 -0.18 -10.52 -2.60
C MET A 99 0.43 -9.83 -1.38
N ALA A 100 -0.33 -9.00 -0.68
CA ALA A 100 0.12 -8.32 0.54
C ALA A 100 0.59 -9.34 1.61
N ALA A 101 -0.16 -10.43 1.81
CA ALA A 101 0.19 -11.48 2.77
C ALA A 101 1.54 -12.16 2.46
N ILE A 102 1.95 -12.22 1.21
CA ILE A 102 3.27 -12.74 0.82
C ILE A 102 4.37 -11.73 1.20
N GLN A 103 4.09 -10.44 1.02
CA GLN A 103 5.05 -9.37 1.27
C GLN A 103 5.30 -9.09 2.76
N PHE A 104 4.35 -9.41 3.65
CA PHE A 104 4.51 -9.24 5.11
C PHE A 104 5.80 -9.87 5.64
N LYS A 105 6.20 -11.01 5.10
CA LYS A 105 7.38 -11.76 5.54
C LYS A 105 8.69 -11.00 5.35
N ASN A 106 8.71 -10.02 4.47
CA ASN A 106 9.89 -9.24 4.11
C ASN A 106 9.94 -7.85 4.79
N ALA A 107 8.86 -7.46 5.51
CA ALA A 107 8.82 -6.27 6.33
C ALA A 107 9.35 -6.56 7.75
N ASP A 108 10.04 -5.60 8.36
CA ASP A 108 10.50 -5.71 9.74
C ASP A 108 9.36 -5.47 10.74
N VAL A 109 8.44 -4.57 10.38
CA VAL A 109 7.22 -4.29 11.14
C VAL A 109 6.07 -4.14 10.16
N VAL A 110 4.92 -4.72 10.51
CA VAL A 110 3.66 -4.51 9.79
C VAL A 110 2.67 -3.82 10.71
N ILE A 111 2.23 -2.61 10.32
CA ILE A 111 1.18 -1.85 10.99
C ILE A 111 -0.12 -2.11 10.24
N LYS A 112 -1.15 -2.57 10.94
CA LYS A 112 -2.44 -2.90 10.30
C LYS A 112 -3.59 -2.17 10.99
N PRO A 113 -3.91 -0.93 10.57
CA PRO A 113 -5.07 -0.20 11.06
C PRO A 113 -6.38 -0.94 10.77
N LYS A 114 -7.35 -0.85 11.67
CA LYS A 114 -8.65 -1.52 11.51
C LYS A 114 -9.59 -0.69 10.64
N VAL A 115 -9.20 -0.44 9.39
CA VAL A 115 -9.93 0.41 8.43
C VAL A 115 -10.63 -0.38 7.32
N GLY A 116 -10.55 -1.70 7.34
CA GLY A 116 -11.08 -2.56 6.27
C GLY A 116 -12.60 -2.48 6.03
N HIS A 117 -13.34 -1.86 6.94
CA HIS A 117 -14.78 -1.57 6.80
C HIS A 117 -15.06 -0.20 6.17
N ILE A 118 -14.02 0.61 5.92
CA ILE A 118 -14.14 1.94 5.33
C ILE A 118 -13.96 1.80 3.82
N GLY A 119 -15.00 2.10 3.06
CA GLY A 119 -14.93 2.08 1.60
C GLY A 119 -13.90 3.08 1.06
N SER A 120 -13.16 2.71 0.01
CA SER A 120 -12.08 3.52 -0.59
C SER A 120 -12.51 4.92 -1.06
N SER A 121 -13.82 5.13 -1.28
CA SER A 121 -14.41 6.42 -1.66
C SER A 121 -15.18 7.10 -0.53
N ASP A 122 -15.23 6.53 0.67
CA ASP A 122 -15.97 7.09 1.82
C ASP A 122 -15.11 8.09 2.60
N PHE A 123 -15.00 9.30 2.08
CA PHE A 123 -14.27 10.40 2.72
C PHE A 123 -14.97 10.94 3.99
N THR A 124 -16.20 10.52 4.30
CA THR A 124 -16.89 10.94 5.51
C THR A 124 -16.25 10.35 6.76
N LYS A 125 -15.64 9.18 6.64
CA LYS A 125 -14.95 8.44 7.71
C LYS A 125 -13.46 8.77 7.86
N ARG A 126 -12.98 9.86 7.25
CA ARG A 126 -11.55 10.24 7.30
C ARG A 126 -11.00 10.36 8.73
N HIS A 127 -11.80 10.90 9.67
CA HIS A 127 -11.36 11.05 11.06
C HIS A 127 -11.19 9.69 11.75
N GLU A 128 -12.13 8.78 11.54
CA GLU A 128 -12.05 7.42 12.04
C GLU A 128 -10.79 6.70 11.48
N ALA A 129 -10.52 6.83 10.19
CA ALA A 129 -9.34 6.24 9.55
C ALA A 129 -8.03 6.79 10.15
N ILE A 130 -7.95 8.10 10.44
CA ILE A 130 -6.79 8.72 11.09
C ILE A 130 -6.57 8.13 12.49
N MET A 131 -7.63 8.06 13.30
CA MET A 131 -7.55 7.54 14.67
C MET A 131 -7.12 6.06 14.71
N GLU A 132 -7.63 5.25 13.78
CA GLU A 132 -7.22 3.84 13.65
C GLU A 132 -5.74 3.73 13.23
N GLY A 133 -5.27 4.62 12.35
CA GLY A 133 -3.85 4.69 11.97
C GLY A 133 -2.95 5.03 13.16
N GLU A 134 -3.31 6.05 13.95
CA GLU A 134 -2.59 6.45 15.16
C GLU A 134 -2.53 5.30 16.17
N ARG A 135 -3.67 4.65 16.43
CA ARG A 135 -3.74 3.54 17.38
C ARG A 135 -2.84 2.38 16.95
N ALA A 136 -2.94 1.95 15.70
CA ALA A 136 -2.12 0.88 15.17
C ALA A 136 -0.62 1.20 15.20
N ALA A 137 -0.25 2.46 14.94
CA ALA A 137 1.13 2.91 15.04
C ALA A 137 1.65 2.87 16.49
N VAL A 138 0.84 3.32 17.46
CA VAL A 138 1.20 3.25 18.90
C VAL A 138 1.37 1.80 19.35
N GLU A 139 0.50 0.90 18.94
CA GLU A 139 0.60 -0.54 19.22
C GLU A 139 1.90 -1.16 18.65
N ALA A 140 2.39 -0.65 17.51
CA ALA A 140 3.62 -1.12 16.88
C ALA A 140 4.90 -0.52 17.47
N MET A 141 4.82 0.58 18.24
CA MET A 141 5.98 1.28 18.80
C MET A 141 6.96 0.40 19.60
N PRO A 142 6.53 -0.57 20.43
CA PRO A 142 7.46 -1.45 21.11
C PRO A 142 8.39 -2.22 20.16
N ALA A 143 7.84 -2.77 19.07
CA ALA A 143 8.62 -3.50 18.07
C ALA A 143 9.58 -2.56 17.31
N ILE A 144 9.11 -1.36 16.94
CA ILE A 144 9.94 -0.34 16.29
C ILE A 144 11.10 0.06 17.20
N ASN A 145 10.84 0.31 18.49
CA ASN A 145 11.86 0.69 19.45
C ASN A 145 12.91 -0.42 19.67
N GLN A 146 12.51 -1.69 19.64
CA GLN A 146 13.45 -2.82 19.70
C GLN A 146 14.40 -2.82 18.49
N ILE A 147 13.88 -2.57 17.28
CA ILE A 147 14.71 -2.48 16.07
C ILE A 147 15.68 -1.31 16.18
N ILE A 148 15.21 -0.13 16.61
CA ILE A 148 16.05 1.05 16.81
C ILE A 148 17.17 0.76 17.83
N ALA A 149 16.84 0.15 18.96
CA ALA A 149 17.80 -0.21 19.98
C ALA A 149 18.87 -1.18 19.45
N LYS A 150 18.47 -2.18 18.68
CA LYS A 150 19.39 -3.13 18.04
C LYS A 150 20.34 -2.41 17.05
N LEU A 151 19.80 -1.54 16.18
CA LEU A 151 20.61 -0.80 15.21
C LEU A 151 21.62 0.15 15.89
N LYS A 152 21.24 0.76 17.04
CA LYS A 152 22.15 1.56 17.86
C LYS A 152 23.29 0.71 18.43
N GLN A 153 22.98 -0.47 18.96
CA GLN A 153 23.99 -1.41 19.47
C GLN A 153 24.97 -1.87 18.38
N GLU A 154 24.48 -2.01 17.14
CA GLU A 154 25.28 -2.37 15.98
C GLU A 154 26.06 -1.18 15.38
N GLY A 155 25.93 0.03 15.93
CA GLY A 155 26.55 1.25 15.41
C GLY A 155 26.02 1.72 14.05
N ARG A 156 24.84 1.28 13.66
CA ARG A 156 24.16 1.61 12.39
C ARG A 156 23.23 2.82 12.50
N LEU A 157 22.94 3.25 13.73
CA LEU A 157 22.25 4.50 14.05
C LEU A 157 23.03 5.26 15.13
N PRO A 158 23.04 6.61 15.06
CA PRO A 158 23.64 7.45 16.08
C PRO A 158 22.92 7.39 17.42
#